data_2659f848e542ecd2a69776f17a31b3cb
#
_entry.id   2659f848e542ecd2a69776f17a31b3cb
#
_cell.length_a   1.000
_cell.length_b   1.000
_cell.length_c   1.000
_cell.angle_alpha   90.00
_cell.angle_beta   90.00
_cell.angle_gamma   90.00
#
_symmetry.space_group_name_H-M   'P 1'
#
loop_
_entity.id
_entity.type
_entity.pdbx_description
1 polymer ?
#
loop_
_entity_poly.entity_id
_entity_poly.type
_entity_poly.pdbx_seq_one_letter_code
_entity_poly.pdbx_strand_id
1 'polypeptide(L)'
;MPDAIPPATDTEDRDFSHKILVVFTLVAVAIALFREGDNPVHGPDKISWLVIVYAVAFLIMLACIGAITWAFDRFARAERAGKVMGFHARLAYLALPVIILIPSTFNTLAYGTPVALDLATGPQTVTVASCTHKERTESRSRGRYAAGSYTVIIHRFTMTLTDGTTHQTNVRDEYFRDHSTINRVLDDACIKNPGTTSATMSVYYYSWVIND
;
A
#
# COMPACT_ATOMS: atom_id res chain seq x y z
N MET A 1 1.27 42.40 44.95
CA MET A 1 0.74 41.03 44.83
C MET A 1 1.06 40.58 43.42
N PRO A 2 1.88 39.56 43.23
CA PRO A 2 2.14 39.05 41.88
C PRO A 2 0.95 38.21 41.47
N ASP A 3 0.36 38.56 40.32
CA ASP A 3 -0.75 37.83 39.69
C ASP A 3 -0.37 36.36 39.44
N ALA A 4 -1.15 35.47 40.00
CA ALA A 4 -1.02 34.02 39.81
C ALA A 4 -1.26 33.70 38.34
N ILE A 5 -0.22 33.20 37.66
CA ILE A 5 -0.30 32.70 36.28
C ILE A 5 -1.30 31.50 36.29
N PRO A 6 -2.38 31.57 35.54
CA PRO A 6 -3.32 30.45 35.47
C PRO A 6 -2.60 29.18 34.97
N PRO A 7 -2.89 28.00 35.52
CA PRO A 7 -2.29 26.75 35.06
C PRO A 7 -2.61 26.56 33.58
N ALA A 8 -1.61 26.21 32.80
CA ALA A 8 -1.75 25.83 31.41
C ALA A 8 -2.78 24.72 31.29
N THR A 9 -3.80 24.97 30.48
CA THR A 9 -5.02 24.21 30.46
C THR A 9 -4.80 22.79 29.93
N ASP A 10 -5.28 21.78 30.65
CA ASP A 10 -5.39 20.33 30.32
C ASP A 10 -6.02 20.04 28.93
N THR A 11 -6.63 21.03 28.30
CA THR A 11 -7.29 20.92 26.99
C THR A 11 -6.30 20.80 25.82
N GLU A 12 -5.13 21.45 25.86
CA GLU A 12 -4.14 21.38 24.75
C GLU A 12 -3.41 20.03 24.73
N ASP A 13 -3.14 19.44 25.87
CA ASP A 13 -2.51 18.10 25.96
C ASP A 13 -3.48 16.98 25.53
N ARG A 14 -4.77 17.15 25.78
CA ARG A 14 -5.81 16.24 25.31
C ARG A 14 -5.93 16.27 23.77
N ASP A 15 -5.93 17.42 23.15
CA ASP A 15 -6.04 17.57 21.69
C ASP A 15 -4.82 16.94 20.97
N PHE A 16 -3.63 17.07 21.55
CA PHE A 16 -2.43 16.42 21.05
C PHE A 16 -2.51 14.88 21.14
N SER A 17 -2.95 14.36 22.28
CA SER A 17 -3.12 12.91 22.47
C SER A 17 -4.10 12.30 21.47
N HIS A 18 -5.21 13.01 21.17
CA HIS A 18 -6.18 12.55 20.18
C HIS A 18 -5.59 12.52 18.76
N LYS A 19 -4.84 13.55 18.35
CA LYS A 19 -4.21 13.59 17.00
C LYS A 19 -3.17 12.49 16.82
N ILE A 20 -2.35 12.23 17.83
CA ILE A 20 -1.40 11.11 17.83
C ILE A 20 -2.16 9.77 17.75
N LEU A 21 -3.22 9.59 18.53
CA LEU A 21 -4.01 8.38 18.53
C LEU A 21 -4.61 8.10 17.13
N VAL A 22 -5.11 9.13 16.45
CA VAL A 22 -5.64 9.00 15.09
C VAL A 22 -4.55 8.54 14.12
N VAL A 23 -3.34 9.12 14.16
CA VAL A 23 -2.22 8.70 13.29
C VAL A 23 -1.83 7.25 13.59
N PHE A 24 -1.69 6.87 14.86
CA PHE A 24 -1.37 5.49 15.22
C PHE A 24 -2.45 4.52 14.79
N THR A 25 -3.72 4.88 14.92
CA THR A 25 -4.85 4.05 14.47
C THR A 25 -4.81 3.85 12.96
N LEU A 26 -4.59 4.91 12.17
CA LEU A 26 -4.48 4.82 10.71
C LEU A 26 -3.27 3.96 10.29
N VAL A 27 -2.12 4.12 10.95
CA VAL A 27 -0.94 3.29 10.69
C VAL A 27 -1.20 1.82 11.06
N ALA A 28 -1.87 1.55 12.18
CA ALA A 28 -2.24 0.20 12.58
C ALA A 28 -3.21 -0.45 11.58
N VAL A 29 -4.20 0.31 11.09
CA VAL A 29 -5.12 -0.14 10.03
C VAL A 29 -4.35 -0.43 8.74
N ALA A 30 -3.44 0.46 8.32
CA ALA A 30 -2.61 0.22 7.15
C ALA A 30 -1.78 -1.06 7.30
N ILE A 31 -1.10 -1.24 8.44
CA ILE A 31 -0.32 -2.45 8.72
C ILE A 31 -1.21 -3.71 8.71
N ALA A 32 -2.42 -3.64 9.26
CA ALA A 32 -3.38 -4.75 9.23
C ALA A 32 -3.78 -5.10 7.79
N LEU A 33 -4.14 -4.10 6.97
CA LEU A 33 -4.47 -4.29 5.55
C LEU A 33 -3.33 -4.93 4.75
N PHE A 34 -2.07 -4.57 5.04
CA PHE A 34 -0.92 -5.18 4.37
C PHE A 34 -0.57 -6.58 4.89
N ARG A 35 -1.01 -6.93 6.09
CA ARG A 35 -0.62 -8.18 6.76
C ARG A 35 -1.58 -9.33 6.52
N GLU A 36 -2.84 -9.06 6.25
CA GLU A 36 -3.85 -10.10 5.99
C GLU A 36 -3.56 -10.78 4.67
N GLY A 37 -3.27 -12.09 4.74
CA GLY A 37 -2.79 -12.91 3.62
C GLY A 37 -3.86 -13.22 2.55
N ASP A 38 -5.09 -12.74 2.72
CA ASP A 38 -6.24 -12.98 1.84
C ASP A 38 -6.45 -11.83 0.84
N ASN A 39 -5.38 -11.12 0.50
CA ASN A 39 -5.46 -10.06 -0.50
C ASN A 39 -5.89 -10.64 -1.86
N PRO A 40 -6.91 -10.10 -2.51
CA PRO A 40 -7.27 -10.50 -3.86
C PRO A 40 -6.05 -10.39 -4.78
N VAL A 41 -5.81 -11.39 -5.61
CA VAL A 41 -4.61 -11.43 -6.46
C VAL A 41 -4.90 -10.78 -7.81
N HIS A 42 -6.17 -10.78 -8.24
CA HIS A 42 -6.61 -10.32 -9.55
C HIS A 42 -8.10 -9.94 -9.51
N GLY A 43 -8.59 -9.46 -10.64
CA GLY A 43 -9.98 -9.06 -10.82
C GLY A 43 -10.34 -7.70 -10.22
N PRO A 44 -11.62 -7.33 -10.29
CA PRO A 44 -12.12 -6.06 -9.76
C PRO A 44 -11.96 -5.94 -8.23
N ASP A 45 -11.94 -7.06 -7.51
CA ASP A 45 -11.71 -7.08 -6.07
C ASP A 45 -10.28 -6.63 -5.73
N LYS A 46 -9.31 -7.00 -6.56
CA LYS A 46 -7.92 -6.54 -6.41
C LYS A 46 -7.81 -5.03 -6.57
N ILE A 47 -8.44 -4.47 -7.59
CA ILE A 47 -8.45 -3.02 -7.81
C ILE A 47 -9.14 -2.31 -6.63
N SER A 48 -10.29 -2.80 -6.19
CA SER A 48 -11.03 -2.24 -5.05
C SER A 48 -10.17 -2.26 -3.78
N TRP A 49 -9.46 -3.35 -3.52
CA TRP A 49 -8.54 -3.47 -2.40
C TRP A 49 -7.38 -2.47 -2.50
N LEU A 50 -6.75 -2.34 -3.68
CA LEU A 50 -5.68 -1.36 -3.91
C LEU A 50 -6.15 0.07 -3.67
N VAL A 51 -7.37 0.42 -4.12
CA VAL A 51 -7.97 1.72 -3.87
C VAL A 51 -8.07 2.02 -2.38
N ILE A 52 -8.56 1.06 -1.58
CA ILE A 52 -8.66 1.21 -0.13
C ILE A 52 -7.27 1.43 0.49
N VAL A 53 -6.29 0.61 0.12
CA VAL A 53 -4.92 0.71 0.65
C VAL A 53 -4.30 2.08 0.35
N TYR A 54 -4.42 2.55 -0.89
CA TYR A 54 -3.83 3.84 -1.27
C TYR A 54 -4.63 5.04 -0.76
N ALA A 55 -5.95 4.92 -0.60
CA ALA A 55 -6.74 5.94 0.07
C ALA A 55 -6.31 6.09 1.55
N VAL A 56 -6.08 4.98 2.25
CA VAL A 56 -5.56 5.01 3.63
C VAL A 56 -4.15 5.62 3.67
N ALA A 57 -3.25 5.25 2.75
CA ALA A 57 -1.91 5.83 2.67
C ALA A 57 -1.96 7.36 2.42
N PHE A 58 -2.87 7.80 1.55
CA PHE A 58 -3.10 9.22 1.29
C PHE A 58 -3.61 9.97 2.52
N LEU A 59 -4.57 9.39 3.26
CA LEU A 59 -5.06 9.97 4.52
C LEU A 59 -3.97 10.06 5.59
N ILE A 60 -3.09 9.05 5.69
CA ILE A 60 -1.93 9.10 6.59
C ILE A 60 -1.00 10.24 6.18
N MET A 61 -0.73 10.42 4.90
CA MET A 61 0.09 11.53 4.38
C MET A 61 -0.51 12.89 4.78
N LEU A 62 -1.80 13.10 4.59
CA LEU A 62 -2.48 14.34 4.98
C LEU A 62 -2.44 14.56 6.51
N ALA A 63 -2.63 13.51 7.30
CA ALA A 63 -2.54 13.58 8.76
C ALA A 63 -1.13 13.96 9.22
N CYS A 64 -0.08 13.44 8.58
CA CYS A 64 1.31 13.81 8.88
C CYS A 64 1.60 15.27 8.53
N ILE A 65 1.13 15.76 7.37
CA ILE A 65 1.25 17.18 7.00
C ILE A 65 0.55 18.06 8.03
N GLY A 66 -0.68 17.70 8.43
CA GLY A 66 -1.42 18.41 9.48
C GLY A 66 -0.70 18.42 10.84
N ALA A 67 -0.08 17.30 11.22
CA ALA A 67 0.72 17.22 12.45
C ALA A 67 1.97 18.12 12.41
N ILE A 68 2.65 18.16 11.27
CA ILE A 68 3.83 19.02 11.05
C ILE A 68 3.43 20.50 11.12
N THR A 69 2.39 20.91 10.41
CA THR A 69 1.92 22.31 10.42
C THR A 69 1.49 22.74 11.82
N TRP A 70 0.76 21.88 12.54
CA TRP A 70 0.39 22.13 13.93
C TRP A 70 1.62 22.25 14.85
N ALA A 71 2.64 21.41 14.67
CA ALA A 71 3.88 21.51 15.45
C ALA A 71 4.57 22.87 15.24
N PHE A 72 4.66 23.34 14.00
CA PHE A 72 5.22 24.66 13.69
C PHE A 72 4.42 25.81 14.32
N ASP A 73 3.08 25.76 14.25
CA ASP A 73 2.22 26.75 14.91
C ASP A 73 2.41 26.75 16.43
N ARG A 74 2.59 25.58 17.04
CA ARG A 74 2.88 25.46 18.46
C ARG A 74 4.22 26.08 18.82
N PHE A 75 5.25 25.85 18.00
CA PHE A 75 6.57 26.46 18.21
C PHE A 75 6.49 28.00 18.11
N ALA A 76 5.82 28.54 17.09
CA ALA A 76 5.65 29.95 16.91
C ALA A 76 4.88 30.61 18.07
N ARG A 77 3.85 29.93 18.61
CA ARG A 77 3.11 30.42 19.81
C ARG A 77 3.98 30.39 21.04
N ALA A 78 4.79 29.35 21.26
CA ALA A 78 5.70 29.27 22.39
C ALA A 78 6.74 30.38 22.35
N GLU A 79 7.32 30.70 21.20
CA GLU A 79 8.28 31.76 21.00
C GLU A 79 7.67 33.16 21.29
N ARG A 80 6.44 33.43 20.82
CA ARG A 80 5.70 34.67 21.12
C ARG A 80 5.41 34.83 22.61
N ALA A 81 5.24 33.72 23.33
CA ALA A 81 5.05 33.69 24.78
C ALA A 81 6.37 33.76 25.58
N GLY A 82 7.51 33.98 24.92
CA GLY A 82 8.84 34.04 25.56
C GLY A 82 9.35 32.67 26.05
N LYS A 83 8.71 31.58 25.67
CA LYS A 83 9.13 30.22 26.03
C LYS A 83 9.97 29.63 24.91
N VAL A 84 11.27 29.43 25.16
CA VAL A 84 12.17 28.77 24.19
C VAL A 84 12.04 27.27 24.35
N MET A 85 11.44 26.59 23.36
CA MET A 85 11.45 25.13 23.31
C MET A 85 12.83 24.63 22.90
N GLY A 86 13.40 23.71 23.68
CA GLY A 86 14.70 23.09 23.40
C GLY A 86 14.68 22.30 22.09
N PHE A 87 15.84 22.16 21.45
CA PHE A 87 16.03 21.45 20.18
C PHE A 87 15.46 20.01 20.23
N HIS A 88 15.72 19.27 21.29
CA HIS A 88 15.22 17.89 21.45
C HIS A 88 13.70 17.81 21.50
N ALA A 89 13.04 18.78 22.14
CA ALA A 89 11.57 18.81 22.17
C ALA A 89 11.00 19.08 20.76
N ARG A 90 11.57 20.03 20.01
CA ARG A 90 11.17 20.28 18.61
C ARG A 90 11.36 19.06 17.74
N LEU A 91 12.51 18.38 17.89
CA LEU A 91 12.82 17.17 17.14
C LEU A 91 11.81 16.04 17.45
N ALA A 92 11.43 15.83 18.72
CA ALA A 92 10.47 14.82 19.13
C ALA A 92 9.10 15.00 18.45
N TYR A 93 8.61 16.25 18.29
CA TYR A 93 7.34 16.53 17.61
C TYR A 93 7.38 16.32 16.10
N LEU A 94 8.54 16.51 15.46
CA LEU A 94 8.67 16.44 14.00
C LEU A 94 9.14 15.07 13.51
N ALA A 95 9.93 14.34 14.29
CA ALA A 95 10.58 13.11 13.84
C ALA A 95 9.56 12.04 13.41
N LEU A 96 8.56 11.76 14.23
CA LEU A 96 7.57 10.71 13.94
C LEU A 96 6.73 11.04 12.70
N PRO A 97 6.10 12.23 12.57
CA PRO A 97 5.35 12.55 11.36
C PRO A 97 6.21 12.53 10.09
N VAL A 98 7.47 12.99 10.15
CA VAL A 98 8.38 13.00 8.99
C VAL A 98 8.77 11.58 8.57
N ILE A 99 9.10 10.70 9.53
CA ILE A 99 9.44 9.29 9.27
C ILE A 99 8.28 8.56 8.59
N ILE A 100 7.04 8.85 8.96
CA ILE A 100 5.84 8.22 8.37
C ILE A 100 5.49 8.88 7.03
N LEU A 101 5.68 10.19 6.90
CA LEU A 101 5.34 10.96 5.69
C LEU A 101 6.12 10.46 4.46
N ILE A 102 7.42 10.20 4.60
CA ILE A 102 8.27 9.80 3.47
C ILE A 102 7.76 8.52 2.79
N PRO A 103 7.62 7.37 3.49
CA PRO A 103 7.12 6.16 2.86
C PRO A 103 5.66 6.28 2.40
N SER A 104 4.81 7.02 3.11
CA SER A 104 3.41 7.23 2.70
C SER A 104 3.32 8.02 1.41
N THR A 105 4.12 9.07 1.25
CA THR A 105 4.20 9.86 0.01
C THR A 105 4.72 8.99 -1.14
N PHE A 106 5.81 8.26 -0.91
CA PHE A 106 6.37 7.37 -1.92
C PHE A 106 5.35 6.33 -2.40
N ASN A 107 4.68 5.64 -1.47
CA ASN A 107 3.66 4.64 -1.81
C ASN A 107 2.48 5.26 -2.57
N THR A 108 2.00 6.42 -2.13
CA THR A 108 0.88 7.09 -2.81
C THR A 108 1.25 7.51 -4.23
N LEU A 109 2.43 8.08 -4.45
CA LEU A 109 2.85 8.54 -5.77
C LEU A 109 3.27 7.39 -6.68
N ALA A 110 4.06 6.44 -6.19
CA ALA A 110 4.62 5.38 -7.03
C ALA A 110 3.58 4.31 -7.40
N TYR A 111 2.65 3.98 -6.49
CA TYR A 111 1.71 2.89 -6.68
C TYR A 111 0.25 3.34 -6.73
N GLY A 112 -0.12 4.42 -6.04
CA GLY A 112 -1.48 4.95 -6.06
C GLY A 112 -1.83 5.63 -7.39
N THR A 113 -0.87 6.29 -8.03
CA THR A 113 -1.09 6.92 -9.35
C THR A 113 -1.49 5.92 -10.44
N PRO A 114 -0.79 4.77 -10.62
CA PRO A 114 -1.23 3.73 -11.54
C PRO A 114 -2.67 3.26 -11.29
N VAL A 115 -3.03 3.02 -10.03
CA VAL A 115 -4.40 2.61 -9.68
C VAL A 115 -5.44 3.68 -10.00
N ALA A 116 -5.13 4.95 -9.74
CA ALA A 116 -6.02 6.06 -10.09
C ALA A 116 -6.22 6.19 -11.62
N LEU A 117 -5.16 5.97 -12.41
CA LEU A 117 -5.26 5.93 -13.86
C LEU A 117 -6.12 4.76 -14.35
N ASP A 118 -5.94 3.58 -13.77
CA ASP A 118 -6.76 2.41 -14.09
C ASP A 118 -8.24 2.59 -13.76
N LEU A 119 -8.56 3.28 -12.66
CA LEU A 119 -9.94 3.64 -12.34
C LEU A 119 -10.55 4.61 -13.36
N ALA A 120 -9.74 5.53 -13.88
CA ALA A 120 -10.21 6.50 -14.87
C ALA A 120 -10.37 5.90 -16.27
N THR A 121 -9.52 4.95 -16.66
CA THR A 121 -9.51 4.34 -17.99
C THR A 121 -10.29 3.04 -18.08
N GLY A 122 -10.47 2.36 -16.95
CA GLY A 122 -11.06 1.01 -16.90
C GLY A 122 -10.11 -0.09 -17.44
N PRO A 123 -10.59 -1.34 -17.43
CA PRO A 123 -9.81 -2.45 -17.95
C PRO A 123 -9.64 -2.36 -19.46
N GLN A 124 -8.46 -2.71 -19.95
CA GLN A 124 -8.08 -2.68 -21.37
C GLN A 124 -7.78 -4.09 -21.85
N THR A 125 -8.11 -4.36 -23.11
CA THR A 125 -7.76 -5.63 -23.76
C THR A 125 -6.34 -5.53 -24.31
N VAL A 126 -5.48 -6.45 -23.88
CA VAL A 126 -4.10 -6.57 -24.38
C VAL A 126 -3.89 -7.91 -25.06
N THR A 127 -2.98 -7.95 -26.03
CA THR A 127 -2.60 -9.19 -26.71
C THR A 127 -1.20 -9.59 -26.26
N VAL A 128 -1.08 -10.80 -25.74
CA VAL A 128 0.18 -11.39 -25.32
C VAL A 128 0.84 -12.05 -26.52
N ALA A 129 2.04 -11.60 -26.91
CA ALA A 129 2.81 -12.16 -28.02
C ALA A 129 3.65 -13.36 -27.62
N SER A 130 4.14 -13.38 -26.38
CA SER A 130 4.85 -14.54 -25.83
C SER A 130 4.64 -14.63 -24.32
N CYS A 131 4.67 -15.84 -23.79
CA CYS A 131 4.56 -16.07 -22.36
C CYS A 131 5.45 -17.21 -21.90
N THR A 132 6.02 -17.06 -20.70
CA THR A 132 6.77 -18.12 -20.02
C THR A 132 6.27 -18.28 -18.60
N HIS A 133 6.32 -19.51 -18.11
CA HIS A 133 5.90 -19.89 -16.76
C HIS A 133 7.07 -20.48 -15.98
N LYS A 134 7.17 -20.11 -14.70
CA LYS A 134 8.13 -20.70 -13.74
C LYS A 134 7.44 -20.90 -12.39
N GLU A 135 7.65 -22.06 -11.80
CA GLU A 135 7.23 -22.34 -10.44
C GLU A 135 8.33 -22.00 -9.44
N ARG A 136 7.96 -21.40 -8.33
CA ARG A 136 8.84 -21.16 -7.20
C ARG A 136 8.17 -21.66 -5.92
N THR A 137 8.89 -22.45 -5.17
CA THR A 137 8.45 -22.92 -3.85
C THR A 137 9.02 -22.02 -2.76
N GLU A 138 8.13 -21.47 -1.93
CA GLU A 138 8.52 -20.66 -0.77
C GLU A 138 8.05 -21.34 0.52
N SER A 139 8.99 -21.49 1.48
CA SER A 139 8.63 -21.92 2.83
C SER A 139 8.26 -20.70 3.68
N ARG A 140 7.07 -20.72 4.27
CA ARG A 140 6.58 -19.65 5.16
C ARG A 140 6.36 -20.18 6.57
N SER A 141 6.81 -19.43 7.56
CA SER A 141 6.54 -19.77 8.96
C SER A 141 5.07 -19.44 9.30
N ARG A 142 4.45 -20.28 10.12
CA ARG A 142 3.04 -20.11 10.59
C ARG A 142 2.83 -18.95 11.55
N GLY A 143 3.83 -18.11 11.77
CA GLY A 143 3.74 -16.98 12.67
C GLY A 143 4.24 -17.30 14.09
N ARG A 144 4.27 -16.27 14.94
CA ARG A 144 4.94 -16.30 16.27
C ARG A 144 4.33 -17.29 17.27
N TYR A 145 3.07 -17.71 17.07
CA TYR A 145 2.30 -18.53 18.01
C TYR A 145 1.99 -19.94 17.50
N ALA A 146 2.37 -20.27 16.27
CA ALA A 146 2.16 -21.60 15.70
C ALA A 146 3.48 -22.19 15.25
N ALA A 147 3.90 -23.28 15.87
CA ALA A 147 5.10 -24.02 15.45
C ALA A 147 4.82 -24.67 14.08
N GLY A 148 5.76 -24.48 13.14
CA GLY A 148 5.77 -25.12 11.84
C GLY A 148 5.94 -24.13 10.68
N SER A 149 6.40 -24.67 9.57
CA SER A 149 6.43 -24.01 8.27
C SER A 149 5.42 -24.67 7.34
N TYR A 150 4.87 -23.91 6.42
CA TYR A 150 4.09 -24.42 5.31
C TYR A 150 4.72 -23.99 3.99
N THR A 151 4.54 -24.78 2.98
CA THR A 151 5.08 -24.55 1.66
C THR A 151 4.02 -23.88 0.79
N VAL A 152 4.37 -22.78 0.14
CA VAL A 152 3.54 -22.08 -0.84
C VAL A 152 4.20 -22.23 -2.20
N ILE A 153 3.46 -22.70 -3.19
CA ILE A 153 3.88 -22.70 -4.58
C ILE A 153 3.38 -21.41 -5.22
N ILE A 154 4.31 -20.69 -5.85
CA ILE A 154 4.03 -19.46 -6.57
C ILE A 154 4.32 -19.69 -8.04
N HIS A 155 3.29 -19.52 -8.86
CA HIS A 155 3.40 -19.52 -10.31
C HIS A 155 3.78 -18.11 -10.76
N ARG A 156 4.92 -17.98 -11.41
CA ARG A 156 5.39 -16.73 -12.02
C ARG A 156 5.18 -16.79 -13.51
N PHE A 157 4.35 -15.91 -14.02
CA PHE A 157 4.13 -15.72 -15.44
C PHE A 157 4.85 -14.47 -15.91
N THR A 158 5.64 -14.61 -16.97
CA THR A 158 6.31 -13.48 -17.65
C THR A 158 5.72 -13.38 -19.05
N MET A 159 5.01 -12.30 -19.31
CA MET A 159 4.26 -12.05 -20.53
C MET A 159 4.90 -10.88 -21.29
N THR A 160 5.15 -11.06 -22.57
CA THR A 160 5.55 -9.98 -23.48
C THR A 160 4.37 -9.65 -24.37
N LEU A 161 3.96 -8.39 -24.38
CA LEU A 161 2.86 -7.91 -25.20
C LEU A 161 3.30 -7.68 -26.64
N THR A 162 2.33 -7.46 -27.52
CA THR A 162 2.60 -7.16 -28.95
C THR A 162 3.32 -5.83 -29.17
N ASP A 163 3.28 -4.90 -28.21
CA ASP A 163 4.03 -3.65 -28.22
C ASP A 163 5.49 -3.79 -27.73
N GLY A 164 5.90 -5.02 -27.33
CA GLY A 164 7.23 -5.34 -26.82
C GLY A 164 7.39 -5.12 -25.31
N THR A 165 6.39 -4.61 -24.60
CA THR A 165 6.45 -4.45 -23.15
C THR A 165 6.38 -5.81 -22.45
N THR A 166 7.09 -5.95 -21.33
CA THR A 166 7.13 -7.20 -20.58
C THR A 166 6.60 -6.98 -19.17
N HIS A 167 5.65 -7.81 -18.79
CA HIS A 167 5.02 -7.79 -17.47
C HIS A 167 5.15 -9.13 -16.75
N GLN A 168 5.21 -9.09 -15.42
CA GLN A 168 5.26 -10.28 -14.57
C GLN A 168 4.07 -10.32 -13.62
N THR A 169 3.44 -11.47 -13.53
CA THR A 169 2.37 -11.76 -12.59
C THR A 169 2.73 -12.97 -11.76
N ASN A 170 2.56 -12.88 -10.44
CA ASN A 170 2.75 -13.97 -9.51
C ASN A 170 1.40 -14.40 -8.95
N VAL A 171 1.05 -15.67 -9.12
CA VAL A 171 -0.19 -16.25 -8.63
C VAL A 171 0.15 -17.42 -7.71
N ARG A 172 -0.47 -17.50 -6.53
CA ARG A 172 -0.31 -18.66 -5.65
C ARG A 172 -1.08 -19.85 -6.21
N ASP A 173 -0.55 -21.07 -6.01
CA ASP A 173 -1.16 -22.30 -6.50
C ASP A 173 -2.62 -22.48 -6.05
N GLU A 174 -2.94 -22.12 -4.81
CA GLU A 174 -4.31 -22.15 -4.28
C GLU A 174 -5.28 -21.30 -5.09
N TYR A 175 -4.87 -20.06 -5.47
CA TYR A 175 -5.68 -19.18 -6.33
C TYR A 175 -5.64 -19.59 -7.79
N PHE A 176 -4.55 -20.20 -8.24
CA PHE A 176 -4.43 -20.69 -9.61
C PHE A 176 -5.38 -21.86 -9.89
N ARG A 177 -5.68 -22.69 -8.91
CA ARG A 177 -6.61 -23.82 -9.05
C ARG A 177 -8.08 -23.40 -8.99
N ASP A 178 -8.41 -22.41 -8.17
CA ASP A 178 -9.81 -22.09 -7.85
C ASP A 178 -10.45 -21.05 -8.81
N HIS A 179 -9.66 -20.27 -9.56
CA HIS A 179 -10.17 -19.21 -10.42
C HIS A 179 -10.16 -19.61 -11.90
N SER A 180 -11.35 -19.82 -12.47
CA SER A 180 -11.53 -20.51 -13.75
C SER A 180 -11.14 -19.71 -14.99
N THR A 181 -11.30 -18.38 -15.01
CA THR A 181 -11.11 -17.60 -16.24
C THR A 181 -9.67 -17.16 -16.43
N ILE A 182 -9.07 -16.49 -15.44
CA ILE A 182 -7.66 -16.09 -15.47
C ILE A 182 -6.75 -17.29 -15.62
N ASN A 183 -7.03 -18.36 -14.87
CA ASN A 183 -6.24 -19.57 -14.93
C ASN A 183 -6.27 -20.21 -16.30
N ARG A 184 -7.42 -20.21 -16.96
CA ARG A 184 -7.55 -20.75 -18.32
C ARG A 184 -6.70 -19.99 -19.32
N VAL A 185 -6.72 -18.65 -19.28
CA VAL A 185 -5.89 -17.83 -20.19
C VAL A 185 -4.40 -18.03 -19.92
N LEU A 186 -3.98 -18.01 -18.65
CA LEU A 186 -2.57 -18.22 -18.28
C LEU A 186 -2.13 -19.68 -18.53
N ASP A 187 -2.98 -20.66 -18.25
CA ASP A 187 -2.70 -22.05 -18.51
C ASP A 187 -2.53 -22.32 -20.02
N ASP A 188 -3.47 -21.86 -20.82
CA ASP A 188 -3.44 -22.09 -22.27
C ASP A 188 -2.28 -21.32 -22.94
N ALA A 189 -2.05 -20.05 -22.58
CA ALA A 189 -1.06 -19.19 -23.22
C ALA A 189 0.38 -19.40 -22.72
N CYS A 190 0.56 -19.82 -21.45
CA CYS A 190 1.86 -19.84 -20.80
C CYS A 190 2.37 -21.21 -20.41
N ILE A 191 1.45 -22.15 -20.09
CA ILE A 191 1.83 -23.51 -19.64
C ILE A 191 1.72 -24.49 -20.79
N LYS A 192 0.55 -24.56 -21.47
CA LYS A 192 0.32 -25.51 -22.56
C LYS A 192 1.04 -25.11 -23.85
N ASN A 193 1.12 -23.80 -24.13
CA ASN A 193 1.76 -23.27 -25.33
C ASN A 193 2.86 -22.25 -24.97
N PRO A 194 3.93 -22.66 -24.25
CA PRO A 194 4.97 -21.74 -23.83
C PRO A 194 5.69 -21.13 -25.05
N GLY A 195 6.04 -19.87 -24.96
CA GLY A 195 6.69 -19.12 -26.03
C GLY A 195 5.72 -18.23 -26.77
N THR A 196 5.64 -18.35 -28.08
CA THR A 196 4.79 -17.50 -28.93
C THR A 196 3.32 -17.84 -28.76
N THR A 197 2.51 -16.81 -28.49
CA THR A 197 1.05 -16.94 -28.35
C THR A 197 0.36 -15.72 -28.95
N SER A 198 -0.93 -15.77 -29.15
CA SER A 198 -1.78 -14.64 -29.52
C SER A 198 -2.98 -14.51 -28.61
N ALA A 199 -2.81 -14.91 -27.35
CA ALA A 199 -3.88 -14.84 -26.36
C ALA A 199 -4.21 -13.39 -26.02
N THR A 200 -5.50 -13.09 -25.92
CA THR A 200 -6.00 -11.80 -25.46
C THR A 200 -6.47 -11.90 -24.02
N MET A 201 -6.19 -10.88 -23.23
CA MET A 201 -6.66 -10.79 -21.85
C MET A 201 -7.09 -9.36 -21.52
N SER A 202 -7.99 -9.22 -20.56
CA SER A 202 -8.39 -7.95 -20.01
C SER A 202 -7.51 -7.62 -18.80
N VAL A 203 -6.94 -6.42 -18.77
CA VAL A 203 -6.06 -5.98 -17.66
C VAL A 203 -6.31 -4.54 -17.29
N TYR A 204 -6.10 -4.19 -16.04
CA TYR A 204 -5.87 -2.83 -15.60
C TYR A 204 -4.42 -2.48 -15.89
N TYR A 205 -4.20 -1.72 -16.96
CA TYR A 205 -2.91 -1.61 -17.64
C TYR A 205 -1.81 -0.99 -16.78
N TYR A 206 -2.13 0.06 -16.03
CA TYR A 206 -1.12 0.82 -15.27
C TYR A 206 -0.69 0.11 -13.97
N SER A 207 -1.60 -0.55 -13.28
CA SER A 207 -1.29 -1.34 -12.08
C SER A 207 -0.98 -2.80 -12.39
N TRP A 208 -1.18 -3.21 -13.64
CA TRP A 208 -1.02 -4.57 -14.15
C TRP A 208 -1.82 -5.61 -13.33
N VAL A 209 -3.07 -5.32 -13.11
CA VAL A 209 -4.01 -6.27 -12.49
C VAL A 209 -4.83 -6.94 -13.58
N ILE A 210 -4.75 -8.26 -13.64
CA ILE A 210 -5.54 -9.04 -14.60
C ILE A 210 -7.00 -8.97 -14.16
N ASN A 211 -7.88 -8.62 -15.10
CA ASN A 211 -9.32 -8.57 -14.92
C ASN A 211 -9.95 -9.79 -15.60
N ASP A 212 -10.98 -10.35 -14.99
CA ASP A 212 -11.74 -11.49 -15.55
C ASP A 212 -12.69 -11.08 -16.67
#